data_8075ae9c5f7d6a16c09b5f9ff9b4fa7a
#
_entry.id   8075ae9c5f7d6a16c09b5f9ff9b4fa7a
#
_cell.length_a   1.000
_cell.length_b   1.000
_cell.length_c   1.000
_cell.angle_alpha   90.00
_cell.angle_beta   90.00
_cell.angle_gamma   90.00
#
_symmetry.space_group_name_H-M   'P 1'
#
loop_
_entity.id
_entity.type
_entity.pdbx_description
1 polymer ?
#
loop_
_entity_poly.entity_id
_entity_poly.type
_entity_poly.pdbx_seq_one_letter_code
_entity_poly.pdbx_strand_id
1 'polypeptide(L)'
;MKHLRKLTALFLAAALALSMAACGGASSAPASGSASAGDGARRLTMLVPNNTNQYIKFDEREDYPVWQELKALFAQKGLELEFEVVPADQYPTTLQTRIASGTDLPDIVCLTPFDDAAAMDLANKGTIQPINTIMDEYGDGTFNRFIHEKYPFMAQLTTAPDGNIYWYTSVQAQTYEDKPAPTCRVINIRKDWLEKLGLEAPETAEEFISVMKAFQENDMNGN
;
A
#
# COMPACT_ATOMS: atom_id res chain seq x y z
N MET A 1 20.81 -65.89 5.13
CA MET A 1 20.20 -64.80 4.32
C MET A 1 18.79 -64.46 4.74
N LYS A 2 17.96 -65.32 5.33
CA LYS A 2 16.56 -64.97 5.73
C LYS A 2 16.47 -64.10 7.02
N HIS A 3 17.47 -64.18 7.92
CA HIS A 3 17.46 -63.36 9.15
C HIS A 3 17.95 -61.92 8.95
N LEU A 4 18.80 -61.68 7.97
CA LEU A 4 19.31 -60.35 7.65
C LEU A 4 18.23 -59.46 7.05
N ARG A 5 17.31 -60.02 6.26
CA ARG A 5 16.16 -59.30 5.65
C ARG A 5 15.09 -58.91 6.68
N LYS A 6 14.96 -59.64 7.79
CA LYS A 6 14.01 -59.33 8.87
C LYS A 6 14.52 -58.20 9.78
N LEU A 7 15.83 -58.11 9.97
CA LEU A 7 16.44 -56.99 10.73
C LEU A 7 16.40 -55.67 10.00
N THR A 8 16.62 -55.66 8.66
CA THR A 8 16.51 -54.45 7.86
C THR A 8 15.07 -53.93 7.75
N ALA A 9 14.07 -54.83 7.73
CA ALA A 9 12.66 -54.43 7.73
C ALA A 9 12.21 -53.85 9.08
N LEU A 10 12.78 -54.32 10.20
CA LEU A 10 12.46 -53.79 11.54
C LEU A 10 13.08 -52.40 11.79
N PHE A 11 14.28 -52.13 11.25
CA PHE A 11 14.90 -50.81 11.33
C PHE A 11 14.21 -49.77 10.46
N LEU A 12 13.69 -50.16 9.28
CA LEU A 12 12.91 -49.21 8.43
C LEU A 12 11.56 -48.87 9.05
N ALA A 13 10.89 -49.82 9.72
CA ALA A 13 9.63 -49.57 10.40
C ALA A 13 9.79 -48.69 11.65
N ALA A 14 10.90 -48.79 12.36
CA ALA A 14 11.20 -47.93 13.52
C ALA A 14 11.54 -46.51 13.10
N ALA A 15 12.20 -46.28 11.95
CA ALA A 15 12.50 -44.96 11.42
C ALA A 15 11.24 -44.20 10.92
N LEU A 16 10.23 -44.91 10.36
CA LEU A 16 8.96 -44.33 9.99
C LEU A 16 8.03 -44.01 11.18
N ALA A 17 8.16 -44.74 12.29
CA ALA A 17 7.34 -44.49 13.49
C ALA A 17 7.81 -43.24 14.28
N LEU A 18 9.07 -42.85 14.18
CA LEU A 18 9.59 -41.64 14.83
C LEU A 18 9.24 -40.32 14.06
N SER A 19 8.87 -40.42 12.78
CA SER A 19 8.50 -39.22 12.00
C SER A 19 7.03 -38.79 12.15
N MET A 20 6.18 -39.59 12.80
CA MET A 20 4.76 -39.27 13.02
C MET A 20 4.45 -38.71 14.42
N ALA A 21 5.43 -38.62 15.30
CA ALA A 21 5.24 -38.05 16.64
C ALA A 21 5.44 -36.51 16.70
N ALA A 22 5.74 -35.86 15.57
CA ALA A 22 5.96 -34.40 15.49
C ALA A 22 4.74 -33.59 14.98
N CYS A 23 3.58 -34.24 14.76
CA CYS A 23 2.34 -33.54 14.37
C CYS A 23 1.27 -33.74 15.46
N GLY A 24 1.55 -33.25 16.67
CA GLY A 24 0.60 -33.16 17.76
C GLY A 24 0.47 -31.69 18.21
N GLY A 25 -0.58 -31.05 17.75
CA GLY A 25 -1.29 -29.90 18.32
C GLY A 25 -0.48 -28.86 19.08
N ALA A 26 0.01 -27.87 18.39
CA ALA A 26 0.10 -26.54 18.95
C ALA A 26 -0.58 -25.59 17.94
N SER A 27 -1.69 -24.99 18.34
CA SER A 27 -2.18 -23.75 17.74
C SER A 27 -1.02 -22.78 17.74
N SER A 28 -0.31 -22.69 16.63
CA SER A 28 0.64 -21.62 16.43
C SER A 28 -0.18 -20.36 16.17
N ALA A 29 -0.35 -19.55 17.22
CA ALA A 29 -0.51 -18.12 17.03
C ALA A 29 0.55 -17.66 16.02
N PRO A 30 0.23 -16.69 15.14
CA PRO A 30 1.22 -16.14 14.23
C PRO A 30 2.40 -15.67 15.08
N ALA A 31 3.58 -16.13 14.73
CA ALA A 31 4.81 -15.69 15.36
C ALA A 31 4.94 -14.19 15.06
N SER A 32 4.46 -13.37 15.98
CA SER A 32 4.92 -12.01 16.12
C SER A 32 6.43 -12.10 16.24
N GLY A 33 7.15 -11.61 15.26
CA GLY A 33 8.60 -11.52 15.30
C GLY A 33 9.00 -10.88 16.62
N SER A 34 9.60 -11.67 17.51
CA SER A 34 10.19 -11.16 18.74
C SER A 34 11.31 -10.20 18.35
N ALA A 35 10.98 -8.93 18.29
CA ALA A 35 11.98 -7.89 18.34
C ALA A 35 12.66 -8.03 19.71
N SER A 36 13.90 -8.51 19.72
CA SER A 36 14.80 -8.46 20.84
C SER A 36 14.84 -7.02 21.36
N ALA A 37 14.32 -6.77 22.53
CA ALA A 37 14.46 -5.51 23.24
C ALA A 37 15.93 -5.32 23.63
N GLY A 38 16.70 -4.83 22.69
CA GLY A 38 18.02 -4.24 22.89
C GLY A 38 17.87 -2.75 22.56
N ASP A 39 18.58 -1.93 23.25
CA ASP A 39 18.66 -0.47 23.35
C ASP A 39 18.75 0.28 21.99
N GLY A 40 17.85 0.00 21.04
CA GLY A 40 17.77 0.52 19.71
C GLY A 40 16.34 0.79 19.23
N ALA A 41 16.18 1.68 18.28
CA ALA A 41 14.92 1.98 17.63
C ALA A 41 14.25 0.70 17.09
N ARG A 42 12.93 0.59 17.26
CA ARG A 42 12.15 -0.52 16.70
C ARG A 42 12.05 -0.34 15.18
N ARG A 43 12.57 -1.34 14.46
CA ARG A 43 12.51 -1.35 13.00
C ARG A 43 11.13 -1.81 12.53
N LEU A 44 10.57 -1.06 11.59
CA LEU A 44 9.38 -1.43 10.82
C LEU A 44 9.76 -1.54 9.35
N THR A 45 9.36 -2.63 8.72
CA THR A 45 9.60 -2.88 7.29
C THR A 45 8.39 -2.53 6.45
N MET A 46 8.61 -1.87 5.33
CA MET A 46 7.55 -1.51 4.40
C MET A 46 7.93 -1.91 2.98
N LEU A 47 7.13 -2.77 2.35
CA LEU A 47 7.28 -3.11 0.94
C LEU A 47 6.52 -2.10 0.08
N VAL A 48 7.22 -1.46 -0.85
CA VAL A 48 6.66 -0.41 -1.71
C VAL A 48 7.00 -0.61 -3.19
N PRO A 49 6.07 -0.28 -4.10
CA PRO A 49 6.37 -0.25 -5.53
C PRO A 49 7.18 1.00 -5.89
N ASN A 50 8.24 0.83 -6.69
CA ASN A 50 8.96 1.94 -7.29
C ASN A 50 8.26 2.42 -8.56
N ASN A 51 7.47 3.48 -8.45
CA ASN A 51 6.77 4.09 -9.58
C ASN A 51 7.72 5.02 -10.34
N THR A 52 8.34 4.49 -11.39
CA THR A 52 9.30 5.24 -12.23
C THR A 52 8.71 6.46 -12.94
N ASN A 53 7.38 6.54 -13.02
CA ASN A 53 6.66 7.67 -13.65
C ASN A 53 6.36 8.82 -12.68
N GLN A 54 6.77 8.71 -11.42
CA GLN A 54 6.57 9.78 -10.43
C GLN A 54 7.83 10.63 -10.31
N TYR A 55 7.64 11.92 -9.97
CA TYR A 55 8.73 12.88 -9.78
C TYR A 55 9.65 12.50 -8.61
N ILE A 56 9.17 11.67 -7.67
CA ILE A 56 9.91 11.16 -6.52
C ILE A 56 10.00 9.65 -6.66
N LYS A 57 11.21 9.13 -6.73
CA LYS A 57 11.48 7.70 -6.73
C LYS A 57 11.89 7.26 -5.33
N PHE A 58 11.37 6.14 -4.88
CA PHE A 58 11.68 5.63 -3.53
C PHE A 58 13.15 5.22 -3.37
N ASP A 59 13.80 4.76 -4.42
CA ASP A 59 15.23 4.41 -4.43
C ASP A 59 16.16 5.62 -4.34
N GLU A 60 15.69 6.82 -4.71
CA GLU A 60 16.42 8.08 -4.62
C GLU A 60 16.01 8.92 -3.39
N ARG A 61 15.18 8.40 -2.48
CA ARG A 61 14.55 9.16 -1.38
C ARG A 61 15.52 9.81 -0.41
N GLU A 62 16.72 9.24 -0.26
CA GLU A 62 17.72 9.77 0.67
C GLU A 62 18.18 11.18 0.30
N ASP A 63 18.03 11.58 -0.96
CA ASP A 63 18.39 12.90 -1.45
C ASP A 63 17.31 13.96 -1.17
N TYR A 64 16.14 13.56 -0.67
CA TYR A 64 15.04 14.48 -0.45
C TYR A 64 14.96 14.99 0.99
N PRO A 65 14.95 16.33 1.21
CA PRO A 65 14.85 16.93 2.56
C PRO A 65 13.62 16.45 3.34
N VAL A 66 12.47 16.28 2.68
CA VAL A 66 11.23 15.77 3.29
C VAL A 66 11.44 14.38 3.88
N TRP A 67 12.22 13.53 3.22
CA TRP A 67 12.52 12.21 3.72
C TRP A 67 13.38 12.26 4.98
N GLN A 68 14.35 13.16 5.04
CA GLN A 68 15.20 13.34 6.23
C GLN A 68 14.37 13.81 7.44
N GLU A 69 13.44 14.75 7.24
CA GLU A 69 12.50 15.19 8.28
C GLU A 69 11.61 14.03 8.75
N LEU A 70 11.09 13.22 7.83
CA LEU A 70 10.27 12.08 8.17
C LEU A 70 11.04 11.05 9.02
N LYS A 71 12.28 10.73 8.64
CA LYS A 71 13.16 9.86 9.44
C LYS A 71 13.38 10.44 10.85
N ALA A 72 13.61 11.74 10.95
CA ALA A 72 13.78 12.39 12.25
C ALA A 72 12.52 12.29 13.14
N LEU A 73 11.33 12.43 12.55
CA LEU A 73 10.06 12.25 13.28
C LEU A 73 9.87 10.81 13.76
N PHE A 74 10.18 9.81 12.95
CA PHE A 74 10.14 8.40 13.36
C PHE A 74 11.16 8.12 14.46
N ALA A 75 12.38 8.62 14.34
CA ALA A 75 13.42 8.45 15.34
C ALA A 75 13.02 9.04 16.71
N GLN A 76 12.34 10.19 16.75
CA GLN A 76 11.80 10.77 17.99
C GLN A 76 10.79 9.86 18.70
N LYS A 77 10.16 8.94 17.95
CA LYS A 77 9.24 7.91 18.47
C LYS A 77 9.92 6.58 18.76
N GLY A 78 11.25 6.50 18.65
CA GLY A 78 11.99 5.26 18.77
C GLY A 78 11.72 4.26 17.64
N LEU A 79 11.38 4.76 16.45
CA LEU A 79 11.08 3.96 15.27
C LEU A 79 12.11 4.19 14.16
N GLU A 80 12.43 3.14 13.43
CA GLU A 80 13.17 3.17 12.18
C GLU A 80 12.32 2.53 11.10
N LEU A 81 12.05 3.25 10.01
CA LEU A 81 11.27 2.74 8.89
C LEU A 81 12.22 2.30 7.76
N GLU A 82 12.21 1.02 7.47
CA GLU A 82 12.99 0.41 6.39
C GLU A 82 12.08 0.13 5.19
N PHE A 83 12.45 0.71 4.04
CA PHE A 83 11.74 0.48 2.79
C PHE A 83 12.42 -0.59 1.96
N GLU A 84 11.69 -1.63 1.64
CA GLU A 84 12.04 -2.55 0.58
C GLU A 84 11.34 -2.10 -0.70
N VAL A 85 12.13 -1.64 -1.67
CA VAL A 85 11.62 -1.06 -2.91
C VAL A 85 11.75 -2.08 -4.04
N VAL A 86 10.63 -2.40 -4.69
CA VAL A 86 10.61 -3.31 -5.84
C VAL A 86 10.05 -2.62 -7.08
N PRO A 87 10.42 -3.02 -8.30
CA PRO A 87 9.82 -2.48 -9.51
C PRO A 87 8.29 -2.60 -9.47
N ALA A 88 7.59 -1.56 -9.92
CA ALA A 88 6.13 -1.47 -9.79
C ALA A 88 5.39 -2.61 -10.50
N ASP A 89 5.91 -3.09 -11.62
CA ASP A 89 5.39 -4.23 -12.38
C ASP A 89 5.60 -5.58 -11.68
N GLN A 90 6.59 -5.69 -10.81
CA GLN A 90 6.90 -6.90 -10.04
C GLN A 90 6.23 -6.91 -8.67
N TYR A 91 5.80 -5.75 -8.17
CA TYR A 91 5.26 -5.61 -6.82
C TYR A 91 4.08 -6.55 -6.52
N PRO A 92 3.04 -6.68 -7.38
CA PRO A 92 1.91 -7.56 -7.11
C PRO A 92 2.33 -9.02 -6.94
N THR A 93 3.20 -9.51 -7.82
CA THR A 93 3.70 -10.89 -7.79
C THR A 93 4.57 -11.15 -6.57
N THR A 94 5.44 -10.20 -6.22
CA THR A 94 6.30 -10.29 -5.03
C THR A 94 5.47 -10.39 -3.76
N LEU A 95 4.50 -9.49 -3.59
CA LEU A 95 3.63 -9.48 -2.42
C LEU A 95 2.77 -10.76 -2.33
N GLN A 96 2.15 -11.18 -3.43
CA GLN A 96 1.36 -12.43 -3.47
C GLN A 96 2.19 -13.66 -3.12
N THR A 97 3.43 -13.75 -3.60
CA THR A 97 4.34 -14.86 -3.30
C THR A 97 4.68 -14.92 -1.80
N ARG A 98 4.97 -13.78 -1.18
CA ARG A 98 5.25 -13.70 0.26
C ARG A 98 4.02 -14.05 1.10
N ILE A 99 2.85 -13.55 0.73
CA ILE A 99 1.58 -13.91 1.37
C ILE A 99 1.35 -15.41 1.27
N ALA A 100 1.54 -16.01 0.09
CA ALA A 100 1.33 -17.44 -0.11
C ALA A 100 2.32 -18.32 0.66
N SER A 101 3.57 -17.88 0.79
CA SER A 101 4.61 -18.60 1.56
C SER A 101 4.50 -18.40 3.07
N GLY A 102 3.86 -17.29 3.51
CA GLY A 102 3.82 -16.89 4.92
C GLY A 102 5.19 -16.51 5.50
N THR A 103 6.17 -16.23 4.63
CA THR A 103 7.53 -15.86 5.03
C THR A 103 7.90 -14.49 4.49
N ASP A 104 8.78 -13.78 5.19
CA ASP A 104 9.30 -12.46 4.82
C ASP A 104 8.18 -11.43 4.56
N LEU A 105 7.09 -11.52 5.34
CA LEU A 105 6.02 -10.53 5.28
C LEU A 105 6.51 -9.22 5.91
N PRO A 106 6.42 -8.09 5.21
CA PRO A 106 6.73 -6.80 5.78
C PRO A 106 5.66 -6.38 6.79
N ASP A 107 6.01 -5.47 7.71
CA ASP A 107 5.05 -4.94 8.69
C ASP A 107 3.97 -4.06 8.02
N ILE A 108 4.33 -3.39 6.93
CA ILE A 108 3.44 -2.49 6.19
C ILE A 108 3.51 -2.81 4.70
N VAL A 109 2.35 -2.85 4.05
CA VAL A 109 2.23 -3.13 2.61
C VAL A 109 1.36 -2.09 1.90
N CYS A 110 1.60 -1.88 0.61
CA CYS A 110 0.74 -1.10 -0.26
C CYS A 110 -0.27 -2.04 -0.95
N LEU A 111 -1.56 -1.84 -0.71
CA LEU A 111 -2.62 -2.66 -1.30
C LEU A 111 -3.13 -2.15 -2.65
N THR A 112 -2.55 -1.10 -3.21
CA THR A 112 -3.00 -0.50 -4.48
C THR A 112 -3.21 -1.50 -5.64
N PRO A 113 -2.41 -2.59 -5.77
CA PRO A 113 -2.62 -3.56 -6.83
C PRO A 113 -3.78 -4.53 -6.60
N PHE A 114 -4.38 -4.50 -5.41
CA PHE A 114 -5.48 -5.40 -5.05
C PHE A 114 -6.81 -4.66 -5.17
N ASP A 115 -7.83 -5.36 -5.65
CA ASP A 115 -9.20 -4.89 -5.54
C ASP A 115 -9.75 -5.14 -4.13
N ASP A 116 -10.90 -4.57 -3.83
CA ASP A 116 -11.54 -4.70 -2.51
C ASP A 116 -11.81 -6.15 -2.12
N ALA A 117 -12.15 -7.01 -3.08
CA ALA A 117 -12.42 -8.43 -2.82
C ALA A 117 -11.14 -9.18 -2.41
N ALA A 118 -10.03 -8.92 -3.09
CA ALA A 118 -8.74 -9.50 -2.75
C ALA A 118 -8.22 -8.97 -1.41
N ALA A 119 -8.38 -7.67 -1.13
CA ALA A 119 -8.02 -7.08 0.15
C ALA A 119 -8.86 -7.68 1.30
N MET A 120 -10.16 -7.87 1.10
CA MET A 120 -11.03 -8.55 2.08
C MET A 120 -10.67 -10.03 2.29
N ASP A 121 -10.22 -10.73 1.27
CA ASP A 121 -9.71 -12.11 1.43
C ASP A 121 -8.48 -12.15 2.35
N LEU A 122 -7.57 -11.17 2.24
CA LEU A 122 -6.43 -11.02 3.14
C LEU A 122 -6.86 -10.71 4.58
N ALA A 123 -7.86 -9.85 4.74
CA ALA A 123 -8.45 -9.52 6.04
C ALA A 123 -9.10 -10.75 6.70
N ASN A 124 -9.93 -11.49 5.96
CA ASN A 124 -10.60 -12.69 6.44
C ASN A 124 -9.63 -13.82 6.83
N LYS A 125 -8.47 -13.87 6.18
CA LYS A 125 -7.38 -14.79 6.52
C LYS A 125 -6.51 -14.31 7.68
N GLY A 126 -6.73 -13.11 8.21
CA GLY A 126 -5.93 -12.50 9.25
C GLY A 126 -4.53 -12.07 8.80
N THR A 127 -4.30 -11.99 7.49
CA THR A 127 -3.01 -11.56 6.91
C THR A 127 -2.79 -10.05 7.12
N ILE A 128 -3.86 -9.27 7.03
CA ILE A 128 -3.87 -7.85 7.39
C ILE A 128 -4.74 -7.61 8.61
N GLN A 129 -4.32 -6.67 9.45
CA GLN A 129 -5.00 -6.35 10.70
C GLN A 129 -5.92 -5.13 10.54
N PRO A 130 -7.02 -5.05 11.30
CA PRO A 130 -7.89 -3.88 11.28
C PRO A 130 -7.17 -2.66 11.89
N ILE A 131 -7.00 -1.62 11.09
CA ILE A 131 -6.28 -0.40 11.47
C ILE A 131 -7.04 0.38 12.55
N ASN A 132 -8.38 0.45 12.46
CA ASN A 132 -9.19 1.10 13.48
C ASN A 132 -8.99 0.49 14.85
N THR A 133 -8.92 -0.84 14.97
CA THR A 133 -8.65 -1.51 16.26
C THR A 133 -7.27 -1.12 16.83
N ILE A 134 -6.25 -1.10 15.95
CA ILE A 134 -4.90 -0.67 16.35
C ILE A 134 -4.92 0.79 16.82
N MET A 135 -5.63 1.67 16.12
CA MET A 135 -5.72 3.09 16.45
C MET A 135 -6.57 3.37 17.69
N ASP A 136 -7.57 2.54 17.96
CA ASP A 136 -8.37 2.64 19.19
C ASP A 136 -7.57 2.19 20.43
N GLU A 137 -6.74 1.15 20.27
CA GLU A 137 -5.96 0.61 21.39
C GLU A 137 -4.70 1.43 21.71
N TYR A 138 -3.98 1.90 20.68
CA TYR A 138 -2.66 2.55 20.83
C TYR A 138 -2.63 4.00 20.37
N GLY A 139 -3.67 4.49 19.71
CA GLY A 139 -3.74 5.85 19.17
C GLY A 139 -4.15 6.88 20.22
N ASP A 140 -3.92 8.15 19.90
CA ASP A 140 -4.32 9.32 20.71
C ASP A 140 -5.70 9.90 20.31
N GLY A 141 -6.48 9.17 19.50
CA GLY A 141 -7.74 9.61 18.94
C GLY A 141 -7.62 10.55 17.73
N THR A 142 -6.42 10.94 17.33
CA THR A 142 -6.20 11.82 16.15
C THR A 142 -6.69 11.17 14.87
N PHE A 143 -6.46 9.87 14.68
CA PHE A 143 -6.92 9.12 13.52
C PHE A 143 -8.45 9.10 13.43
N ASN A 144 -9.14 8.82 14.53
CA ASN A 144 -10.60 8.78 14.58
C ASN A 144 -11.21 10.15 14.24
N ARG A 145 -10.67 11.23 14.80
CA ARG A 145 -11.09 12.59 14.41
C ARG A 145 -10.85 12.88 12.95
N PHE A 146 -9.70 12.46 12.41
CA PHE A 146 -9.36 12.67 11.01
C PHE A 146 -10.36 11.96 10.09
N ILE A 147 -10.67 10.70 10.34
CA ILE A 147 -11.55 9.89 9.49
C ILE A 147 -13.03 10.24 9.69
N HIS A 148 -13.49 10.40 10.94
CA HIS A 148 -14.92 10.51 11.21
C HIS A 148 -15.42 11.95 11.26
N GLU A 149 -14.58 12.90 11.68
CA GLU A 149 -15.00 14.31 11.86
C GLU A 149 -14.53 15.19 10.70
N LYS A 150 -13.24 15.09 10.33
CA LYS A 150 -12.66 15.96 9.30
C LYS A 150 -12.96 15.48 7.89
N TYR A 151 -12.92 14.18 7.65
CA TYR A 151 -13.14 13.57 6.32
C TYR A 151 -14.09 12.38 6.41
N PRO A 152 -15.35 12.56 6.78
CA PRO A 152 -16.30 11.47 7.03
C PRO A 152 -16.55 10.58 5.79
N PHE A 153 -16.34 11.11 4.59
CA PHE A 153 -16.40 10.31 3.37
C PHE A 153 -15.31 9.23 3.31
N MET A 154 -14.17 9.42 3.98
CA MET A 154 -13.13 8.39 4.05
C MET A 154 -13.61 7.17 4.83
N ALA A 155 -14.30 7.37 5.95
CA ALA A 155 -14.88 6.28 6.69
C ALA A 155 -15.84 5.48 5.79
N GLN A 156 -16.68 6.16 4.99
CA GLN A 156 -17.60 5.49 4.06
C GLN A 156 -16.87 4.68 2.98
N LEU A 157 -15.73 5.18 2.48
CA LEU A 157 -14.97 4.51 1.40
C LEU A 157 -14.09 3.36 1.90
N THR A 158 -13.66 3.40 3.16
CA THR A 158 -12.67 2.45 3.69
C THR A 158 -13.22 1.48 4.71
N THR A 159 -14.47 1.69 5.20
CA THR A 159 -15.10 0.76 6.13
C THR A 159 -15.57 -0.48 5.36
N ALA A 160 -15.02 -1.62 5.74
CA ALA A 160 -15.36 -2.92 5.20
C ALA A 160 -16.75 -3.38 5.67
N PRO A 161 -17.36 -4.41 5.03
CA PRO A 161 -18.69 -4.91 5.41
C PRO A 161 -18.80 -5.42 6.85
N ASP A 162 -17.71 -5.79 7.49
CA ASP A 162 -17.62 -6.21 8.88
C ASP A 162 -17.51 -5.04 9.88
N GLY A 163 -17.48 -3.79 9.37
CA GLY A 163 -17.36 -2.57 10.16
C GLY A 163 -15.92 -2.15 10.48
N ASN A 164 -14.92 -2.89 10.05
CA ASN A 164 -13.53 -2.57 10.27
C ASN A 164 -12.94 -1.76 9.11
N ILE A 165 -11.79 -1.12 9.38
CA ILE A 165 -10.97 -0.43 8.40
C ILE A 165 -9.63 -1.16 8.32
N TYR A 166 -9.32 -1.76 7.18
CA TYR A 166 -8.09 -2.52 6.94
C TYR A 166 -7.06 -1.76 6.10
N TRP A 167 -7.51 -0.75 5.38
CA TRP A 167 -6.67 0.12 4.55
C TRP A 167 -7.24 1.52 4.50
N TYR A 168 -6.42 2.48 4.13
CA TYR A 168 -6.90 3.77 3.68
C TYR A 168 -6.23 4.22 2.40
N THR A 169 -6.98 5.02 1.69
CA THR A 169 -6.51 5.67 0.48
C THR A 169 -5.93 7.05 0.79
N SER A 170 -5.13 7.58 -0.12
CA SER A 170 -4.69 8.96 -0.01
C SER A 170 -5.86 9.91 -0.16
N VAL A 171 -5.96 10.89 0.73
CA VAL A 171 -6.88 12.02 0.55
C VAL A 171 -6.18 13.04 -0.30
N GLN A 172 -6.61 13.18 -1.53
CA GLN A 172 -6.36 14.41 -2.24
C GLN A 172 -7.40 15.41 -1.70
N ALA A 173 -6.94 16.35 -0.86
CA ALA A 173 -7.82 17.33 -0.24
C ALA A 173 -8.66 18.03 -1.30
N GLN A 174 -9.94 17.71 -1.36
CA GLN A 174 -10.86 18.31 -2.33
C GLN A 174 -11.52 19.57 -1.78
N THR A 175 -11.29 19.86 -0.52
CA THR A 175 -11.78 21.07 0.13
C THR A 175 -10.70 21.62 1.06
N TYR A 176 -10.46 22.91 0.98
CA TYR A 176 -9.66 23.68 1.90
C TYR A 176 -10.54 24.80 2.44
N GLU A 177 -10.74 24.87 3.76
CA GLU A 177 -11.60 25.85 4.41
C GLU A 177 -13.00 25.96 3.76
N ASP A 178 -13.68 24.80 3.58
CA ASP A 178 -15.01 24.70 2.95
C ASP A 178 -15.08 25.18 1.47
N LYS A 179 -13.94 25.37 0.83
CA LYS A 179 -13.84 25.68 -0.60
C LYS A 179 -13.33 24.48 -1.37
N PRO A 180 -13.78 24.27 -2.61
CA PRO A 180 -13.18 23.25 -3.47
C PRO A 180 -11.68 23.51 -3.60
N ALA A 181 -10.85 22.53 -3.22
CA ALA A 181 -9.43 22.62 -3.48
C ALA A 181 -9.18 22.50 -4.98
N PRO A 182 -8.22 23.23 -5.54
CA PRO A 182 -7.82 23.03 -6.92
C PRO A 182 -7.38 21.57 -7.11
N THR A 183 -7.99 20.89 -8.07
CA THR A 183 -7.60 19.53 -8.41
C THR A 183 -6.24 19.55 -9.09
N CYS A 184 -5.42 18.53 -8.86
CA CYS A 184 -4.14 18.40 -9.56
C CYS A 184 -4.30 17.99 -11.05
N ARG A 185 -5.54 17.72 -11.48
CA ARG A 185 -5.86 17.31 -12.84
C ARG A 185 -6.82 18.33 -13.45
N VAL A 186 -6.25 19.24 -14.20
CA VAL A 186 -6.97 20.27 -14.92
C VAL A 186 -6.58 20.24 -16.39
N ILE A 187 -7.51 20.61 -17.25
CA ILE A 187 -7.23 20.84 -18.66
C ILE A 187 -6.77 22.28 -18.80
N ASN A 188 -5.56 22.45 -19.30
CA ASN A 188 -5.04 23.77 -19.62
C ASN A 188 -5.18 24.03 -21.12
N ILE A 189 -5.68 25.20 -21.49
CA ILE A 189 -5.78 25.63 -22.88
C ILE A 189 -4.84 26.81 -23.10
N ARG A 190 -4.16 26.85 -24.23
CA ARG A 190 -3.29 27.93 -24.63
C ARG A 190 -4.12 29.21 -24.90
N LYS A 191 -4.01 30.17 -23.96
CA LYS A 191 -4.74 31.44 -24.07
C LYS A 191 -4.32 32.23 -25.30
N ASP A 192 -3.03 32.27 -25.63
CA ASP A 192 -2.50 32.94 -26.80
C ASP A 192 -3.02 32.35 -28.15
N TRP A 193 -3.37 31.05 -28.17
CA TRP A 193 -4.01 30.45 -29.34
C TRP A 193 -5.47 30.81 -29.46
N LEU A 194 -6.18 30.87 -28.33
CA LEU A 194 -7.56 31.40 -28.32
C LEU A 194 -7.62 32.84 -28.84
N GLU A 195 -6.76 33.71 -28.30
CA GLU A 195 -6.67 35.11 -28.69
C GLU A 195 -6.34 35.27 -30.18
N LYS A 196 -5.37 34.49 -30.69
CA LYS A 196 -4.98 34.51 -32.11
C LYS A 196 -6.13 34.14 -33.05
N LEU A 197 -7.00 33.22 -32.65
CA LEU A 197 -8.15 32.78 -33.44
C LEU A 197 -9.45 33.53 -33.10
N GLY A 198 -9.43 34.46 -32.15
CA GLY A 198 -10.61 35.18 -31.71
C GLY A 198 -11.65 34.31 -31.03
N LEU A 199 -11.19 33.26 -30.33
CA LEU A 199 -12.05 32.29 -29.62
C LEU A 199 -12.09 32.62 -28.13
N GLU A 200 -13.24 32.40 -27.51
CA GLU A 200 -13.39 32.42 -26.06
C GLU A 200 -12.98 31.06 -25.40
N ALA A 201 -12.72 31.08 -24.11
CA ALA A 201 -12.47 29.85 -23.37
C ALA A 201 -13.74 28.96 -23.35
N PRO A 202 -13.64 27.66 -23.65
CA PRO A 202 -14.83 26.81 -23.71
C PRO A 202 -15.39 26.57 -22.31
N GLU A 203 -16.70 26.66 -22.17
CA GLU A 203 -17.46 26.38 -20.94
C GLU A 203 -18.17 25.04 -21.00
N THR A 204 -18.37 24.48 -22.21
CA THR A 204 -19.02 23.20 -22.44
C THR A 204 -18.11 22.20 -23.16
N ALA A 205 -18.45 20.93 -23.13
CA ALA A 205 -17.72 19.89 -23.86
C ALA A 205 -17.77 20.11 -25.38
N GLU A 206 -18.91 20.55 -25.90
CA GLU A 206 -19.11 20.84 -27.31
C GLU A 206 -18.25 22.02 -27.78
N GLU A 207 -18.16 23.08 -26.97
CA GLU A 207 -17.27 24.20 -27.23
C GLU A 207 -15.82 23.80 -27.18
N PHE A 208 -15.43 22.96 -26.18
CA PHE A 208 -14.09 22.43 -26.09
C PHE A 208 -13.69 21.66 -27.35
N ILE A 209 -14.56 20.78 -27.85
CA ILE A 209 -14.34 20.05 -29.10
C ILE A 209 -14.18 21.02 -30.27
N SER A 210 -15.00 22.05 -30.32
CA SER A 210 -14.95 23.08 -31.38
C SER A 210 -13.63 23.85 -31.37
N VAL A 211 -13.17 24.25 -30.19
CA VAL A 211 -11.87 24.90 -29.99
C VAL A 211 -10.72 24.00 -30.43
N MET A 212 -10.74 22.71 -30.05
CA MET A 212 -9.70 21.76 -30.44
C MET A 212 -9.65 21.56 -31.96
N LYS A 213 -10.81 21.52 -32.64
CA LYS A 213 -10.88 21.47 -34.10
C LYS A 213 -10.30 22.71 -34.74
N ALA A 214 -10.66 23.91 -34.22
CA ALA A 214 -10.12 25.15 -34.72
C ALA A 214 -8.59 25.25 -34.57
N PHE A 215 -8.04 24.74 -33.47
CA PHE A 215 -6.60 24.66 -33.28
C PHE A 215 -5.92 23.72 -34.28
N GLN A 216 -6.55 22.59 -34.58
CA GLN A 216 -6.07 21.63 -35.58
C GLN A 216 -6.13 22.21 -37.00
N GLU A 217 -7.25 22.78 -37.38
CA GLU A 217 -7.50 23.34 -38.73
C GLU A 217 -6.57 24.52 -39.04
N ASN A 218 -6.14 25.28 -38.02
CA ASN A 218 -5.25 26.42 -38.20
C ASN A 218 -3.78 26.10 -37.87
N ASP A 219 -3.45 24.83 -37.73
CA ASP A 219 -2.07 24.34 -37.47
C ASP A 219 -1.35 25.15 -36.37
N MET A 220 -2.02 25.33 -35.22
CA MET A 220 -1.54 26.22 -34.17
C MET A 220 -0.23 25.75 -33.52
N ASN A 221 0.12 24.49 -33.65
CA ASN A 221 1.36 23.89 -33.17
C ASN A 221 2.48 23.81 -34.22
N GLY A 222 2.18 24.02 -35.52
CA GLY A 222 3.16 24.02 -36.61
C GLY A 222 3.72 22.65 -36.96
N ASN A 223 2.89 21.59 -36.86
CA ASN A 223 3.27 20.20 -37.21
C ASN A 223 2.84 19.83 -38.61
#